data_d8e62fac9afe2adc5a20198a8a1b06aa
#
_entry.id   d8e62fac9afe2adc5a20198a8a1b06aa
#
_cell.length_a   1.000
_cell.length_b   1.000
_cell.length_c   1.000
_cell.angle_alpha   90.00
_cell.angle_beta   90.00
_cell.angle_gamma   90.00
#
_symmetry.space_group_name_H-M   'P 1'
#
loop_
_entity.id
_entity.type
_entity.pdbx_description
1 polymer ?
#
loop_
_entity_poly.entity_id
_entity_poly.type
_entity_poly.pdbx_seq_one_letter_code
_entity_poly.pdbx_strand_id
1 'polypeptide(L)'
;MRRFLFVGLSLLLTTFATAAFDNRRDTKVLAATGTVQVAFPPEEDAHGLLVNVIREARKTIRVQAFSFTSNEIAFALIAARRRGVDVQLIADAEQTRKLENNKLGLLHQSGVRIWLDHQHQSAHNKVLVIDGESADPTAVTGSMNFTYSGQFKNAENLLILRGNKPLADAYSANWQRHFNHATPYRPDANGR
;
A
#
# COMPACT_ATOMS: atom_id res chain seq x y z
N MET A 1 9.88 -75.88 -38.20
CA MET A 1 9.80 -74.44 -38.40
C MET A 1 8.96 -73.83 -37.27
N ARG A 2 9.61 -73.26 -36.24
CA ARG A 2 8.92 -72.58 -35.10
C ARG A 2 9.01 -71.06 -35.31
N ARG A 3 7.84 -70.44 -35.52
CA ARG A 3 7.71 -68.96 -35.64
C ARG A 3 7.64 -68.37 -34.21
N PHE A 4 8.64 -67.59 -33.84
CA PHE A 4 8.58 -66.76 -32.64
C PHE A 4 7.84 -65.44 -32.95
N LEU A 5 6.75 -65.23 -32.22
CA LEU A 5 6.01 -63.97 -32.23
C LEU A 5 6.63 -63.02 -31.21
N PHE A 6 7.25 -61.94 -31.68
CA PHE A 6 7.68 -60.86 -30.82
C PHE A 6 6.51 -59.94 -30.55
N VAL A 7 5.99 -59.94 -29.33
CA VAL A 7 5.04 -58.94 -28.87
C VAL A 7 5.85 -57.75 -28.34
N GLY A 8 5.85 -56.68 -29.13
CA GLY A 8 6.48 -55.42 -28.69
C GLY A 8 5.57 -54.70 -27.69
N LEU A 9 6.02 -54.65 -26.44
CA LEU A 9 5.38 -53.86 -25.40
C LEU A 9 5.80 -52.41 -25.55
N SER A 10 4.95 -51.59 -26.21
CA SER A 10 5.14 -50.12 -26.26
C SER A 10 4.82 -49.50 -24.91
N LEU A 11 5.87 -49.10 -24.18
CA LEU A 11 5.75 -48.33 -22.96
C LEU A 11 5.40 -46.88 -23.35
N LEU A 12 4.11 -46.49 -23.26
CA LEU A 12 3.71 -45.12 -23.34
C LEU A 12 4.22 -44.38 -22.05
N LEU A 13 5.36 -43.71 -22.15
CA LEU A 13 5.72 -42.69 -21.17
C LEU A 13 4.78 -41.51 -21.29
N THR A 14 3.75 -41.45 -20.46
CA THR A 14 2.98 -40.24 -20.21
C THR A 14 3.85 -39.30 -19.38
N THR A 15 4.53 -38.37 -20.03
CA THR A 15 5.15 -37.24 -19.36
C THR A 15 4.03 -36.36 -18.80
N PHE A 16 3.74 -36.53 -17.52
CA PHE A 16 3.02 -35.49 -16.77
C PHE A 16 3.91 -34.25 -16.75
N ALA A 17 3.68 -33.34 -17.66
CA ALA A 17 4.16 -31.97 -17.53
C ALA A 17 3.50 -31.42 -16.27
N THR A 18 4.20 -31.44 -15.14
CA THR A 18 3.87 -30.60 -13.99
C THR A 18 4.02 -29.17 -14.48
N ALA A 19 2.91 -28.57 -14.89
CA ALA A 19 2.83 -27.12 -14.99
C ALA A 19 3.13 -26.60 -13.59
N ALA A 20 4.40 -26.30 -13.32
CA ALA A 20 4.78 -25.50 -12.18
C ALA A 20 3.96 -24.23 -12.34
N PHE A 21 2.99 -24.02 -11.47
CA PHE A 21 2.30 -22.75 -11.34
C PHE A 21 3.39 -21.73 -10.99
N ASP A 22 4.01 -21.14 -12.00
CA ASP A 22 4.85 -19.96 -11.81
C ASP A 22 3.91 -18.79 -11.44
N ASN A 23 3.53 -18.76 -10.17
CA ASN A 23 2.68 -17.74 -9.59
C ASN A 23 3.47 -16.45 -9.33
N ARG A 24 4.64 -16.30 -9.94
CA ARG A 24 5.39 -15.06 -10.01
C ARG A 24 4.66 -14.15 -10.97
N ARG A 25 3.81 -13.29 -10.41
CA ARG A 25 3.25 -12.17 -11.16
C ARG A 25 4.43 -11.35 -11.67
N ASP A 26 4.50 -11.14 -12.97
CA ASP A 26 5.58 -10.41 -13.62
C ASP A 26 5.81 -9.07 -12.91
N THR A 27 7.03 -8.88 -12.42
CA THR A 27 7.47 -7.57 -11.94
C THR A 27 7.64 -6.65 -13.14
N LYS A 28 7.22 -5.38 -13.00
CA LYS A 28 7.33 -4.40 -14.07
C LYS A 28 8.57 -3.56 -13.89
N VAL A 29 9.38 -3.43 -14.95
CA VAL A 29 10.38 -2.39 -15.03
C VAL A 29 9.69 -1.14 -15.55
N LEU A 30 9.76 -0.05 -14.78
CA LEU A 30 9.15 1.23 -15.10
C LEU A 30 10.24 2.29 -15.33
N ALA A 31 9.99 3.21 -16.26
CA ALA A 31 10.90 4.32 -16.48
C ALA A 31 10.97 5.20 -15.22
N ALA A 32 12.19 5.61 -14.85
CA ALA A 32 12.41 6.58 -13.80
C ALA A 32 12.19 7.99 -14.37
N THR A 33 10.97 8.51 -14.28
CA THR A 33 10.61 9.87 -14.72
C THR A 33 10.28 10.75 -13.53
N GLY A 34 10.29 12.06 -13.73
CA GLY A 34 9.98 13.02 -12.68
C GLY A 34 11.11 13.21 -11.68
N THR A 35 10.78 13.46 -10.42
CA THR A 35 11.74 13.70 -9.34
C THR A 35 11.58 12.71 -8.20
N VAL A 36 12.69 12.39 -7.53
CA VAL A 36 12.72 11.59 -6.32
C VAL A 36 13.29 12.45 -5.20
N GLN A 37 12.56 12.53 -4.09
CA GLN A 37 13.03 13.12 -2.85
C GLN A 37 13.05 12.01 -1.80
N VAL A 38 14.12 11.96 -1.01
CA VAL A 38 14.29 10.96 0.06
C VAL A 38 14.53 11.65 1.38
N ALA A 39 14.06 11.04 2.46
CA ALA A 39 14.41 11.41 3.83
C ALA A 39 14.70 10.16 4.65
N PHE A 40 15.67 10.29 5.56
CA PHE A 40 16.13 9.24 6.47
C PHE A 40 15.90 9.67 7.93
N PRO A 41 14.72 9.40 8.49
CA PRO A 41 14.51 9.61 9.92
C PRO A 41 15.41 8.65 10.75
N PRO A 42 15.78 9.03 11.98
CA PRO A 42 15.26 10.19 12.73
C PRO A 42 15.97 11.50 12.44
N GLU A 43 17.08 11.50 11.66
CA GLU A 43 17.93 12.68 11.43
C GLU A 43 17.24 13.73 10.54
N GLU A 44 16.34 13.29 9.65
CA GLU A 44 15.64 14.14 8.71
C GLU A 44 14.13 14.16 8.96
N ASP A 45 13.47 15.30 8.72
CA ASP A 45 12.05 15.51 8.98
C ASP A 45 11.16 14.89 7.88
N ALA A 46 11.00 13.57 7.92
CA ALA A 46 10.11 12.85 7.03
C ALA A 46 8.61 13.13 7.29
N HIS A 47 8.22 13.39 8.55
CA HIS A 47 6.84 13.80 8.88
C HIS A 47 6.47 15.13 8.24
N GLY A 48 7.33 16.15 8.36
CA GLY A 48 7.10 17.47 7.73
C GLY A 48 7.03 17.37 6.22
N LEU A 49 7.89 16.57 5.60
CA LEU A 49 7.83 16.30 4.15
C LEU A 49 6.50 15.65 3.77
N LEU A 50 6.06 14.63 4.49
CA LEU A 50 4.79 13.94 4.21
C LEU A 50 3.58 14.86 4.38
N VAL A 51 3.56 15.68 5.44
CA VAL A 51 2.52 16.70 5.68
C VAL A 51 2.47 17.69 4.52
N ASN A 52 3.61 18.16 4.01
CA ASN A 52 3.66 19.09 2.89
C ASN A 52 3.08 18.46 1.61
N VAL A 53 3.46 17.22 1.29
CA VAL A 53 2.92 16.50 0.12
C VAL A 53 1.40 16.31 0.23
N ILE A 54 0.86 16.00 1.43
CA ILE A 54 -0.59 15.91 1.68
C ILE A 54 -1.27 17.27 1.47
N ARG A 55 -0.62 18.38 1.84
CA ARG A 55 -1.16 19.74 1.63
C ARG A 55 -1.26 20.11 0.15
N GLU A 56 -0.37 19.60 -0.68
CA GLU A 56 -0.34 19.81 -2.13
C GLU A 56 -1.49 19.10 -2.88
N ALA A 57 -2.10 18.08 -2.27
CA ALA A 57 -3.17 17.29 -2.86
C ALA A 57 -4.37 18.13 -3.29
N ARG A 58 -4.87 17.87 -4.52
CA ARG A 58 -5.95 18.63 -5.16
C ARG A 58 -7.25 17.85 -5.33
N LYS A 59 -7.16 16.53 -5.62
CA LYS A 59 -8.33 15.69 -5.96
C LYS A 59 -8.44 14.45 -5.09
N THR A 60 -7.37 13.67 -5.00
CA THR A 60 -7.42 12.35 -4.36
C THR A 60 -6.20 12.06 -3.51
N ILE A 61 -6.40 11.36 -2.39
CA ILE A 61 -5.33 10.72 -1.61
C ILE A 61 -5.77 9.28 -1.33
N ARG A 62 -4.94 8.31 -1.75
CA ARG A 62 -5.10 6.88 -1.47
C ARG A 62 -3.99 6.45 -0.53
N VAL A 63 -4.35 6.00 0.66
CA VAL A 63 -3.41 5.64 1.72
C VAL A 63 -3.45 4.14 1.97
N GLN A 64 -2.28 3.53 2.16
CA GLN A 64 -2.13 2.21 2.79
C GLN A 64 -1.24 2.36 4.01
N ALA A 65 -1.71 1.93 5.18
CA ALA A 65 -0.99 2.10 6.43
C ALA A 65 -0.98 0.80 7.26
N PHE A 66 0.20 0.39 7.70
CA PHE A 66 0.31 -0.67 8.70
C PHE A 66 -0.01 -0.12 10.09
N SER A 67 0.82 0.82 10.60
CA SER A 67 0.60 1.50 11.88
C SER A 67 0.33 2.99 11.65
N PHE A 68 -0.73 3.52 12.24
CA PHE A 68 -1.10 4.92 12.07
C PHE A 68 -1.45 5.57 13.43
N THR A 69 -0.49 6.27 14.03
CA THR A 69 -0.64 6.95 15.33
C THR A 69 -0.23 8.41 15.33
N SER A 70 0.35 8.94 14.22
CA SER A 70 0.78 10.33 14.10
C SER A 70 -0.42 11.29 14.04
N ASN A 71 -0.44 12.27 14.94
CA ASN A 71 -1.40 13.36 14.93
C ASN A 71 -1.19 14.29 13.73
N GLU A 72 0.06 14.62 13.43
CA GLU A 72 0.43 15.56 12.37
C GLU A 72 -0.06 15.07 11.01
N ILE A 73 0.19 13.79 10.70
CA ILE A 73 -0.26 13.18 9.44
C ILE A 73 -1.80 13.06 9.43
N ALA A 74 -2.42 12.69 10.56
CA ALA A 74 -3.88 12.62 10.67
C ALA A 74 -4.52 13.98 10.41
N PHE A 75 -4.03 15.06 11.05
CA PHE A 75 -4.56 16.40 10.83
C PHE A 75 -4.34 16.91 9.42
N ALA A 76 -3.23 16.55 8.76
CA ALA A 76 -3.00 16.90 7.35
C ALA A 76 -4.04 16.23 6.43
N LEU A 77 -4.34 14.94 6.64
CA LEU A 77 -5.37 14.22 5.88
C LEU A 77 -6.78 14.79 6.14
N ILE A 78 -7.11 15.13 7.39
CA ILE A 78 -8.37 15.80 7.75
C ILE A 78 -8.48 17.17 7.05
N ALA A 79 -7.40 17.95 7.06
CA ALA A 79 -7.37 19.23 6.37
C ALA A 79 -7.54 19.07 4.85
N ALA A 80 -6.93 18.05 4.24
CA ALA A 80 -7.15 17.72 2.83
C ALA A 80 -8.63 17.36 2.57
N ARG A 81 -9.23 16.53 3.42
CA ARG A 81 -10.64 16.15 3.33
C ARG A 81 -11.57 17.36 3.40
N ARG A 82 -11.29 18.31 4.32
CA ARG A 82 -12.04 19.58 4.46
C ARG A 82 -11.92 20.50 3.24
N ARG A 83 -10.80 20.42 2.50
CA ARG A 83 -10.63 21.12 1.21
C ARG A 83 -11.40 20.47 0.04
N GLY A 84 -12.08 19.34 0.28
CA GLY A 84 -12.82 18.60 -0.75
C GLY A 84 -12.02 17.49 -1.43
N VAL A 85 -10.78 17.22 -0.99
CA VAL A 85 -9.98 16.10 -1.49
C VAL A 85 -10.64 14.78 -1.08
N ASP A 86 -10.74 13.83 -2.02
CA ASP A 86 -11.24 12.48 -1.74
C ASP A 86 -10.15 11.64 -1.08
N VAL A 87 -10.18 11.60 0.27
CA VAL A 87 -9.24 10.84 1.08
C VAL A 87 -9.79 9.47 1.42
N GLN A 88 -9.06 8.42 1.05
CA GLN A 88 -9.39 7.03 1.33
C GLN A 88 -8.18 6.32 1.92
N LEU A 89 -8.41 5.51 2.97
CA LEU A 89 -7.37 4.82 3.71
C LEU A 89 -7.69 3.33 3.87
N ILE A 90 -6.72 2.47 3.59
CA ILE A 90 -6.75 1.06 3.94
C ILE A 90 -5.70 0.82 5.03
N ALA A 91 -6.12 0.24 6.16
CA ALA A 91 -5.22 -0.09 7.26
C ALA A 91 -5.20 -1.61 7.50
N ASP A 92 -4.09 -2.08 8.07
CA ASP A 92 -4.01 -3.45 8.59
C ASP A 92 -4.99 -3.64 9.74
N ALA A 93 -5.82 -4.69 9.66
CA ALA A 93 -6.90 -4.92 10.62
C ALA A 93 -6.36 -5.33 12.01
N GLU A 94 -5.39 -6.25 12.04
CA GLU A 94 -4.85 -6.76 13.29
C GLU A 94 -4.02 -5.70 14.01
N GLN A 95 -3.18 -4.99 13.28
CA GLN A 95 -2.37 -3.90 13.83
C GLN A 95 -3.24 -2.75 14.35
N THR A 96 -4.31 -2.39 13.63
CA THR A 96 -5.27 -1.39 14.08
C THR A 96 -5.89 -1.77 15.42
N ARG A 97 -6.29 -3.04 15.59
CA ARG A 97 -6.87 -3.55 16.83
C ARG A 97 -5.87 -3.55 18.00
N LYS A 98 -4.59 -3.81 17.74
CA LYS A 98 -3.51 -3.82 18.75
C LYS A 98 -3.11 -2.43 19.22
N LEU A 99 -3.27 -1.41 18.39
CA LEU A 99 -2.85 -0.04 18.69
C LEU A 99 -3.98 0.76 19.34
N GLU A 100 -3.96 0.89 20.67
CA GLU A 100 -4.97 1.67 21.42
C GLU A 100 -5.02 3.15 21.00
N ASN A 101 -3.88 3.72 20.61
CA ASN A 101 -3.74 5.13 20.23
C ASN A 101 -3.78 5.37 18.72
N ASN A 102 -4.30 4.40 17.91
CA ASN A 102 -4.47 4.59 16.48
C ASN A 102 -5.38 5.81 16.18
N LYS A 103 -5.22 6.39 14.99
CA LYS A 103 -5.94 7.61 14.59
C LYS A 103 -7.11 7.35 13.64
N LEU A 104 -7.48 6.09 13.43
CA LEU A 104 -8.53 5.74 12.48
C LEU A 104 -9.90 6.28 12.92
N GLY A 105 -10.23 6.19 14.21
CA GLY A 105 -11.47 6.76 14.74
C GLY A 105 -11.57 8.27 14.50
N LEU A 106 -10.50 9.03 14.78
CA LEU A 106 -10.42 10.46 14.53
C LEU A 106 -10.60 10.79 13.03
N LEU A 107 -9.92 10.06 12.16
CA LEU A 107 -10.03 10.22 10.70
C LEU A 107 -11.44 9.92 10.22
N HIS A 108 -12.04 8.81 10.68
CA HIS A 108 -13.40 8.40 10.32
C HIS A 108 -14.44 9.45 10.73
N GLN A 109 -14.40 9.95 11.96
CA GLN A 109 -15.27 11.02 12.47
C GLN A 109 -15.13 12.31 11.65
N SER A 110 -13.96 12.54 11.05
CA SER A 110 -13.68 13.69 10.19
C SER A 110 -14.07 13.45 8.71
N GLY A 111 -14.75 12.34 8.39
CA GLY A 111 -15.27 12.03 7.06
C GLY A 111 -14.25 11.39 6.11
N VAL A 112 -13.11 10.93 6.59
CA VAL A 112 -12.19 10.09 5.81
C VAL A 112 -12.80 8.69 5.69
N ARG A 113 -12.83 8.16 4.47
CA ARG A 113 -13.33 6.79 4.23
C ARG A 113 -12.23 5.79 4.52
N ILE A 114 -12.51 4.79 5.36
CA ILE A 114 -11.52 3.84 5.86
C ILE A 114 -11.98 2.41 5.67
N TRP A 115 -11.05 1.53 5.29
CA TRP A 115 -11.23 0.09 5.19
C TRP A 115 -10.14 -0.64 5.95
N LEU A 116 -10.42 -1.87 6.36
CA LEU A 116 -9.49 -2.77 7.04
C LEU A 116 -9.17 -3.97 6.15
N ASP A 117 -7.87 -4.23 5.96
CA ASP A 117 -7.37 -5.41 5.28
C ASP A 117 -7.23 -6.56 6.28
N HIS A 118 -8.03 -7.60 6.11
CA HIS A 118 -8.03 -8.83 6.91
C HIS A 118 -7.41 -10.01 6.16
N GLN A 119 -7.11 -9.87 4.87
CA GLN A 119 -6.67 -10.99 4.04
C GLN A 119 -5.18 -11.30 4.24
N HIS A 120 -4.37 -10.28 4.49
CA HIS A 120 -2.95 -10.44 4.70
C HIS A 120 -2.64 -10.66 6.18
N GLN A 121 -1.66 -11.54 6.48
CA GLN A 121 -1.13 -11.67 7.84
C GLN A 121 -0.59 -10.34 8.37
N SER A 122 -0.04 -9.52 7.47
CA SER A 122 0.34 -8.14 7.72
C SER A 122 0.20 -7.34 6.43
N ALA A 123 -0.76 -6.42 6.37
CA ALA A 123 -0.85 -5.42 5.31
C ALA A 123 0.19 -4.32 5.56
N HIS A 124 1.49 -4.67 5.38
CA HIS A 124 2.63 -3.91 5.89
C HIS A 124 3.04 -2.70 5.02
N ASN A 125 2.12 -2.19 4.19
CA ASN A 125 2.39 -1.06 3.31
C ASN A 125 2.41 0.28 4.07
N LYS A 126 3.23 1.22 3.62
CA LYS A 126 3.28 2.62 4.03
C LYS A 126 3.34 3.44 2.75
N VAL A 127 2.17 3.68 2.17
CA VAL A 127 2.03 4.24 0.82
C VAL A 127 0.99 5.34 0.82
N LEU A 128 1.27 6.42 0.08
CA LEU A 128 0.27 7.37 -0.39
C LEU A 128 0.37 7.47 -1.92
N VAL A 129 -0.79 7.51 -2.58
CA VAL A 129 -0.89 7.98 -3.97
C VAL A 129 -1.75 9.22 -3.96
N ILE A 130 -1.16 10.34 -4.38
CA ILE A 130 -1.79 11.65 -4.41
C ILE A 130 -2.04 12.03 -5.85
N ASP A 131 -3.30 12.39 -6.15
CA ASP A 131 -3.75 12.81 -7.48
C ASP A 131 -3.34 11.81 -8.58
N GLY A 132 -3.48 10.51 -8.30
CA GLY A 132 -2.98 9.41 -9.14
C GLY A 132 -3.45 9.44 -10.59
N GLU A 133 -4.62 10.02 -10.88
CA GLU A 133 -5.18 10.17 -12.23
C GLU A 133 -4.68 11.43 -12.97
N SER A 134 -3.95 12.31 -12.28
CA SER A 134 -3.42 13.54 -12.88
C SER A 134 -2.22 13.25 -13.80
N ALA A 135 -1.82 14.25 -14.59
CA ALA A 135 -0.61 14.18 -15.39
C ALA A 135 0.66 14.26 -14.52
N ASP A 136 0.56 14.82 -13.32
CA ASP A 136 1.68 15.00 -12.38
C ASP A 136 1.30 14.40 -10.99
N PRO A 137 1.21 13.06 -10.89
CA PRO A 137 0.87 12.39 -9.64
C PRO A 137 2.06 12.34 -8.71
N THR A 138 1.77 12.15 -7.41
CA THR A 138 2.80 11.87 -6.42
C THR A 138 2.57 10.51 -5.77
N ALA A 139 3.59 9.66 -5.78
CA ALA A 139 3.65 8.44 -4.99
C ALA A 139 4.59 8.63 -3.81
N VAL A 140 4.17 8.18 -2.63
CA VAL A 140 5.00 8.14 -1.42
C VAL A 140 5.11 6.70 -0.97
N THR A 141 6.31 6.27 -0.60
CA THR A 141 6.58 4.93 -0.07
C THR A 141 7.81 4.94 0.82
N GLY A 142 8.08 3.83 1.48
CA GLY A 142 9.25 3.67 2.34
C GLY A 142 9.01 2.66 3.45
N SER A 143 9.93 2.61 4.41
CA SER A 143 9.81 1.75 5.59
C SER A 143 9.05 2.43 6.74
N MET A 144 9.02 3.78 6.76
CA MET A 144 8.51 4.59 7.86
C MET A 144 7.01 4.38 8.09
N ASN A 145 6.64 3.83 9.24
CA ASN A 145 5.26 3.85 9.70
C ASN A 145 4.81 5.28 10.05
N PHE A 146 3.52 5.57 9.92
CA PHE A 146 2.96 6.88 10.24
C PHE A 146 2.75 7.02 11.75
N THR A 147 3.89 7.00 12.49
CA THR A 147 3.94 6.95 13.96
C THR A 147 5.04 7.84 14.49
N TYR A 148 4.95 8.24 15.76
CA TYR A 148 6.04 8.93 16.45
C TYR A 148 7.37 8.16 16.35
N SER A 149 7.35 6.85 16.59
CA SER A 149 8.57 6.04 16.52
C SER A 149 9.16 6.00 15.12
N GLY A 150 8.33 6.00 14.07
CA GLY A 150 8.79 6.06 12.67
C GLY A 150 9.58 7.33 12.38
N GLN A 151 9.20 8.48 12.96
CA GLN A 151 9.93 9.73 12.76
C GLN A 151 11.13 9.88 13.70
N PHE A 152 10.98 9.53 15.01
CA PHE A 152 11.91 10.02 16.03
C PHE A 152 12.75 8.93 16.71
N LYS A 153 12.50 7.65 16.42
CA LYS A 153 13.17 6.56 17.14
C LYS A 153 13.78 5.48 16.26
N ASN A 154 13.20 5.24 15.08
CA ASN A 154 13.64 4.17 14.22
C ASN A 154 14.55 4.71 13.12
N ALA A 155 15.48 3.88 12.64
CA ALA A 155 16.15 4.12 11.37
C ALA A 155 15.20 3.71 10.25
N GLU A 156 14.73 4.67 9.47
CA GLU A 156 13.71 4.47 8.43
C GLU A 156 14.10 5.18 7.14
N ASN A 157 13.26 5.03 6.12
CA ASN A 157 13.32 5.84 4.91
C ASN A 157 11.91 6.25 4.46
N LEU A 158 11.83 7.41 3.81
CA LEU A 158 10.65 7.90 3.11
C LEU A 158 11.08 8.38 1.74
N LEU A 159 10.40 7.91 0.69
CA LEU A 159 10.60 8.38 -0.68
C LEU A 159 9.34 9.08 -1.18
N ILE A 160 9.52 10.22 -1.83
CA ILE A 160 8.48 10.96 -2.53
C ILE A 160 8.85 11.02 -4.00
N LEU A 161 8.02 10.44 -4.86
CA LEU A 161 8.24 10.35 -6.30
C LEU A 161 7.16 11.17 -7.00
N ARG A 162 7.56 12.30 -7.62
CA ARG A 162 6.64 13.21 -8.32
C ARG A 162 6.78 13.06 -9.83
N GLY A 163 5.66 13.13 -10.55
CA GLY A 163 5.64 13.12 -12.02
C GLY A 163 5.96 11.76 -12.65
N ASN A 164 5.96 10.68 -11.87
CA ASN A 164 6.11 9.33 -12.42
C ASN A 164 4.75 8.63 -12.53
N LYS A 165 4.04 8.94 -13.61
CA LYS A 165 2.69 8.41 -13.85
C LYS A 165 2.64 6.88 -13.91
N PRO A 166 3.55 6.16 -14.64
CA PRO A 166 3.54 4.69 -14.64
C PRO A 166 3.70 4.07 -13.24
N LEU A 167 4.54 4.67 -12.38
CA LEU A 167 4.72 4.21 -11.01
C LEU A 167 3.49 4.49 -10.15
N ALA A 168 2.91 5.69 -10.24
CA ALA A 168 1.68 6.05 -9.53
C ALA A 168 0.52 5.14 -9.95
N ASP A 169 0.41 4.76 -11.22
CA ASP A 169 -0.58 3.80 -11.71
C ASP A 169 -0.36 2.40 -11.13
N ALA A 170 0.89 1.96 -11.00
CA ALA A 170 1.21 0.68 -10.39
C ALA A 170 0.81 0.64 -8.90
N TYR A 171 1.08 1.71 -8.14
CA TYR A 171 0.65 1.85 -6.75
C TYR A 171 -0.88 1.98 -6.62
N SER A 172 -1.54 2.73 -7.51
CA SER A 172 -3.00 2.84 -7.55
C SER A 172 -3.66 1.49 -7.81
N ALA A 173 -3.13 0.72 -8.76
CA ALA A 173 -3.61 -0.64 -9.04
C ALA A 173 -3.38 -1.58 -7.84
N ASN A 174 -2.25 -1.43 -7.12
CA ASN A 174 -2.02 -2.17 -5.88
C ASN A 174 -3.02 -1.78 -4.79
N TRP A 175 -3.26 -0.48 -4.59
CA TRP A 175 -4.25 0.02 -3.65
C TRP A 175 -5.64 -0.55 -3.97
N GLN A 176 -6.03 -0.56 -5.24
CA GLN A 176 -7.32 -1.11 -5.68
C GLN A 176 -7.44 -2.62 -5.40
N ARG A 177 -6.36 -3.40 -5.55
CA ARG A 177 -6.38 -4.84 -5.20
C ARG A 177 -6.67 -5.05 -3.71
N HIS A 178 -6.04 -4.27 -2.83
CA HIS A 178 -6.32 -4.32 -1.39
C HIS A 178 -7.74 -3.85 -1.07
N PHE A 179 -8.21 -2.80 -1.73
CA PHE A 179 -9.56 -2.28 -1.56
C PHE A 179 -10.64 -3.33 -1.88
N ASN A 180 -10.44 -4.14 -2.91
CA ASN A 180 -11.41 -5.13 -3.37
C ASN A 180 -11.71 -6.23 -2.34
N HIS A 181 -10.83 -6.48 -1.38
CA HIS A 181 -11.03 -7.47 -0.33
C HIS A 181 -11.10 -6.85 1.08
N ALA A 182 -10.82 -5.56 1.21
CA ALA A 182 -10.90 -4.87 2.49
C ALA A 182 -12.36 -4.62 2.89
N THR A 183 -12.62 -4.59 4.19
CA THR A 183 -13.96 -4.34 4.75
C THR A 183 -14.05 -2.92 5.31
N PRO A 184 -15.21 -2.25 5.21
CA PRO A 184 -15.38 -0.92 5.77
C PRO A 184 -15.05 -0.89 7.27
N TYR A 185 -14.24 0.09 7.68
CA TYR A 185 -13.96 0.33 9.10
C TYR A 185 -15.24 0.78 9.82
N ARG A 186 -15.48 0.16 10.96
CA ARG A 186 -16.56 0.53 11.88
C ARG A 186 -15.92 0.76 13.26
N PRO A 187 -15.96 2.00 13.78
CA PRO A 187 -15.46 2.26 15.12
C PRO A 187 -16.24 1.47 16.16
N ASP A 188 -15.58 1.06 17.23
CA ASP A 188 -16.22 0.47 18.39
C ASP A 188 -17.03 1.52 19.18
N ALA A 189 -17.67 1.10 20.29
CA ALA A 189 -18.44 2.00 21.14
C ALA A 189 -17.62 3.16 21.73
N ASN A 190 -16.27 3.05 21.73
CA ASN A 190 -15.34 4.07 22.20
C ASN A 190 -14.80 4.95 21.05
N GLY A 191 -15.31 4.77 19.81
CA GLY A 191 -14.87 5.51 18.64
C GLY A 191 -13.51 5.06 18.08
N ARG A 192 -13.05 3.87 18.46
CA ARG A 192 -11.78 3.26 18.01
C ARG A 192 -12.04 2.19 16.97
#